data_43408b59be42ddf4a5b9044f4293b112
#
_entry.id   43408b59be42ddf4a5b9044f4293b112
#
_cell.length_a   1.000
_cell.length_b   1.000
_cell.length_c   1.000
_cell.angle_alpha   90.00
_cell.angle_beta   90.00
_cell.angle_gamma   90.00
#
_symmetry.space_group_name_H-M   'P 1'
#
loop_
_entity.id
_entity.type
_entity.pdbx_description
1 polymer ?
#
loop_
_entity_poly.entity_id
_entity_poly.type
_entity_poly.pdbx_seq_one_letter_code
_entity_poly.pdbx_strand_id
1 'polypeptide(L)'
;MKKRIIPLMTVLCLLLCLLPSAAFAAETGGTVDTSRSYNFELTAERGQTEVKAAPGDIITVSLVLRRTDSAETAPMYGMQTEIEYDDTFLQLVESSVMTASGIRWNDLGRRTGGRAFYLNFVSFKGGESWEPEVLVGSFQMKVLGTSGVSRLTPVNTMVSTQDGMGRYAAEDNAVTVIVSTECTVSFESNGGTDVPSQIVHYGDKVKKPADPTRKGYHLEGWYSNLDRTEKWDFDTDVVKGNLTLYANWAEGAAGGSGVWWLIGGAVLLALLLLLLLLLLGKKRVHFETNGGTALEDVSVRRGDVIGEVMTLMKPGAVIGGWFADKALTKP
;
A
#
# COMPACT_ATOMS: atom_id res chain seq x y z
N MET A 1 51.46 -8.44 -24.20
CA MET A 1 50.32 -8.85 -23.38
C MET A 1 50.21 -7.89 -22.19
N LYS A 2 49.30 -6.92 -22.23
CA LYS A 2 49.07 -5.99 -21.11
C LYS A 2 48.12 -6.72 -20.11
N LYS A 3 48.66 -7.13 -18.98
CA LYS A 3 47.86 -7.61 -17.85
C LYS A 3 46.99 -6.47 -17.37
N ARG A 4 45.67 -6.57 -17.58
CA ARG A 4 44.69 -5.69 -16.94
C ARG A 4 44.70 -6.01 -15.45
N ILE A 5 45.33 -5.16 -14.68
CA ILE A 5 45.20 -5.17 -13.22
C ILE A 5 43.80 -4.63 -12.96
N ILE A 6 42.87 -5.53 -12.61
CA ILE A 6 41.57 -5.13 -12.02
C ILE A 6 41.95 -4.42 -10.74
N PRO A 7 41.60 -3.15 -10.54
CA PRO A 7 41.98 -2.44 -9.32
C PRO A 7 41.43 -3.17 -8.12
N LEU A 8 42.27 -3.39 -7.13
CA LEU A 8 41.96 -4.06 -5.86
C LEU A 8 40.68 -3.52 -5.21
N MET A 9 40.36 -2.25 -5.46
CA MET A 9 39.13 -1.57 -5.05
C MET A 9 37.85 -2.20 -5.61
N THR A 10 37.84 -2.69 -6.86
CA THR A 10 36.65 -3.32 -7.46
C THR A 10 36.34 -4.65 -6.77
N VAL A 11 37.38 -5.39 -6.36
CA VAL A 11 37.22 -6.64 -5.61
C VAL A 11 36.79 -6.36 -4.18
N LEU A 12 37.28 -5.30 -3.57
CA LEU A 12 36.89 -4.88 -2.22
C LEU A 12 35.42 -4.42 -2.17
N CYS A 13 34.95 -3.63 -3.16
CA CYS A 13 33.53 -3.26 -3.28
C CYS A 13 32.62 -4.49 -3.50
N LEU A 14 33.05 -5.46 -4.29
CA LEU A 14 32.28 -6.71 -4.51
C LEU A 14 32.20 -7.56 -3.24
N LEU A 15 33.29 -7.65 -2.45
CA LEU A 15 33.29 -8.32 -1.14
C LEU A 15 32.40 -7.58 -0.12
N LEU A 16 32.39 -6.24 -0.16
CA LEU A 16 31.57 -5.41 0.72
C LEU A 16 30.08 -5.56 0.44
N CYS A 17 29.67 -5.80 -0.80
CA CYS A 17 28.28 -6.08 -1.17
C CYS A 17 27.79 -7.48 -0.75
N LEU A 18 28.70 -8.37 -0.35
CA LEU A 18 28.38 -9.76 0.08
C LEU A 18 28.43 -9.95 1.59
N LEU A 19 28.90 -8.96 2.35
CA LEU A 19 28.91 -9.03 3.82
C LEU A 19 27.54 -8.65 4.37
N PRO A 20 27.02 -9.40 5.36
CA PRO A 20 25.82 -8.97 6.07
C PRO A 20 26.09 -7.61 6.74
N SER A 21 25.14 -6.71 6.65
CA SER A 21 25.19 -5.30 7.06
C SER A 21 25.68 -5.06 8.49
N ALA A 22 25.58 -6.03 9.37
CA ALA A 22 26.14 -5.97 10.73
C ALA A 22 27.66 -5.72 10.76
N ALA A 23 28.38 -6.07 9.69
CA ALA A 23 29.83 -5.79 9.59
C ALA A 23 30.15 -4.34 9.16
N PHE A 24 29.17 -3.64 8.57
CA PHE A 24 29.33 -2.23 8.12
C PHE A 24 28.95 -1.21 9.19
N ALA A 25 28.05 -1.55 10.09
CA ALA A 25 27.56 -0.64 11.11
C ALA A 25 28.57 -0.36 12.25
N ALA A 26 29.61 -1.19 12.37
CA ALA A 26 30.43 -1.18 13.59
C ALA A 26 31.62 -0.24 13.57
N GLU A 27 32.25 0.14 12.47
CA GLU A 27 33.50 0.94 12.53
C GLU A 27 33.99 1.48 11.15
N THR A 28 33.19 2.15 10.38
CA THR A 28 33.78 3.02 9.37
C THR A 28 33.72 4.47 9.85
N GLY A 29 34.74 4.91 10.55
CA GLY A 29 35.03 6.32 10.80
C GLY A 29 35.36 7.06 9.51
N GLY A 30 34.69 6.76 8.42
CA GLY A 30 34.75 7.48 7.17
C GLY A 30 34.22 8.89 7.37
N THR A 31 34.93 9.87 6.82
CA THR A 31 34.53 11.28 6.87
C THR A 31 33.17 11.46 6.22
N VAL A 32 32.30 12.22 6.89
CA VAL A 32 31.04 12.68 6.29
C VAL A 32 31.35 13.87 5.42
N ASP A 33 31.09 13.73 4.11
CA ASP A 33 31.21 14.84 3.16
C ASP A 33 29.88 15.62 3.15
N THR A 34 29.93 16.87 3.56
CA THR A 34 28.77 17.78 3.64
C THR A 34 28.55 18.58 2.35
N SER A 35 29.33 18.34 1.30
CA SER A 35 29.14 19.00 0.00
C SER A 35 27.85 18.57 -0.70
N ARG A 36 27.28 17.46 -0.28
CA ARG A 36 25.95 16.97 -0.70
C ARG A 36 25.19 16.43 0.50
N SER A 37 23.88 16.56 0.43
CA SER A 37 22.98 16.00 1.44
C SER A 37 21.79 15.31 0.79
N TYR A 38 21.34 14.25 1.44
CA TYR A 38 20.29 13.38 0.95
C TYR A 38 19.28 13.09 2.06
N ASN A 39 18.04 12.80 1.65
CA ASN A 39 16.99 12.31 2.54
C ASN A 39 16.37 11.05 1.95
N PHE A 40 16.30 9.99 2.75
CA PHE A 40 15.57 8.76 2.43
C PHE A 40 14.16 8.89 2.99
N GLU A 41 13.22 9.26 2.13
CA GLU A 41 11.83 9.49 2.50
C GLU A 41 11.02 8.21 2.34
N LEU A 42 10.70 7.57 3.47
CA LEU A 42 9.79 6.44 3.52
C LEU A 42 8.37 6.97 3.74
N THR A 43 7.45 6.63 2.85
CA THR A 43 6.06 7.06 2.94
C THR A 43 5.11 5.93 2.58
N ALA A 44 3.98 5.88 3.27
CA ALA A 44 2.85 5.05 2.90
C ALA A 44 1.99 5.73 1.83
N GLU A 45 0.84 5.14 1.52
CA GLU A 45 -0.09 5.67 0.54
C GLU A 45 -0.36 7.17 0.75
N ARG A 46 -0.40 7.93 -0.36
CA ARG A 46 -0.63 9.39 -0.38
C ARG A 46 0.44 10.20 0.37
N GLY A 47 1.66 9.67 0.51
CA GLY A 47 2.77 10.37 1.16
C GLY A 47 2.67 10.47 2.68
N GLN A 48 1.88 9.62 3.32
CA GLN A 48 1.70 9.61 4.77
C GLN A 48 2.86 8.91 5.47
N THR A 49 3.25 9.44 6.63
CA THR A 49 4.22 8.79 7.54
C THR A 49 3.53 8.09 8.72
N GLU A 50 2.23 8.21 8.83
CA GLU A 50 1.39 7.49 9.79
C GLU A 50 0.16 6.91 9.08
N VAL A 51 -0.09 5.61 9.28
CA VAL A 51 -1.21 4.88 8.68
C VAL A 51 -1.98 4.14 9.75
N LYS A 52 -3.30 4.25 9.70
CA LYS A 52 -4.21 3.40 10.48
C LYS A 52 -4.64 2.22 9.62
N ALA A 53 -4.49 1.03 10.15
CA ALA A 53 -4.80 -0.21 9.43
C ALA A 53 -5.51 -1.21 10.35
N ALA A 54 -6.27 -2.12 9.74
CA ALA A 54 -6.87 -3.26 10.40
C ALA A 54 -6.05 -4.54 10.17
N PRO A 55 -6.20 -5.57 11.00
CA PRO A 55 -5.60 -6.89 10.74
C PRO A 55 -6.01 -7.41 9.37
N GLY A 56 -5.02 -7.85 8.59
CA GLY A 56 -5.22 -8.36 7.22
C GLY A 56 -5.10 -7.32 6.12
N ASP A 57 -5.10 -6.02 6.43
CA ASP A 57 -4.90 -4.96 5.45
C ASP A 57 -3.52 -5.06 4.80
N ILE A 58 -3.45 -4.57 3.57
CA ILE A 58 -2.19 -4.44 2.83
C ILE A 58 -1.93 -2.95 2.63
N ILE A 59 -0.82 -2.46 3.14
CA ILE A 59 -0.36 -1.08 2.97
C ILE A 59 0.78 -1.05 1.95
N THR A 60 0.72 -0.09 1.04
CA THR A 60 1.81 0.15 0.07
C THR A 60 2.73 1.24 0.61
N VAL A 61 4.02 0.97 0.59
CA VAL A 61 5.07 1.86 1.09
C VAL A 61 6.04 2.14 -0.04
N SER A 62 6.47 3.39 -0.15
CA SER A 62 7.43 3.86 -1.13
C SER A 62 8.63 4.49 -0.44
N LEU A 63 9.81 4.23 -0.99
CA LEU A 63 11.06 4.87 -0.57
C LEU A 63 11.56 5.76 -1.69
N VAL A 64 11.69 7.04 -1.39
CA VAL A 64 12.23 8.05 -2.30
C VAL A 64 13.57 8.54 -1.75
N LEU A 65 14.58 8.62 -2.58
CA LEU A 65 15.83 9.32 -2.27
C LEU A 65 15.76 10.72 -2.86
N ARG A 66 15.83 11.71 -2.00
CA ARG A 66 15.84 13.13 -2.37
C ARG A 66 17.17 13.76 -2.03
N ARG A 67 17.77 14.46 -3.00
CA ARG A 67 18.89 15.35 -2.75
C ARG A 67 18.36 16.67 -2.19
N THR A 68 18.91 17.12 -1.05
CA THR A 68 18.37 18.27 -0.31
C THR A 68 19.18 19.55 -0.47
N ASP A 69 20.43 19.44 -0.97
CA ASP A 69 21.33 20.59 -1.19
C ASP A 69 21.17 21.24 -2.58
N SER A 70 20.64 20.52 -3.56
CA SER A 70 20.48 20.98 -4.92
C SER A 70 19.34 20.30 -5.66
N ALA A 71 18.71 21.02 -6.58
CA ALA A 71 17.70 20.49 -7.50
C ALA A 71 18.31 19.98 -8.83
N GLU A 72 19.63 19.93 -8.95
CA GLU A 72 20.31 19.44 -10.15
C GLU A 72 20.61 17.94 -10.05
N THR A 73 20.75 17.31 -11.22
CA THR A 73 21.22 15.93 -11.30
C THR A 73 22.64 15.80 -10.73
N ALA A 74 22.94 14.66 -10.16
CA ALA A 74 24.27 14.39 -9.63
C ALA A 74 24.69 12.93 -9.88
N PRO A 75 26.02 12.68 -10.01
CA PRO A 75 26.50 11.32 -10.10
C PRO A 75 26.26 10.58 -8.77
N MET A 76 25.58 9.45 -8.85
CA MET A 76 25.38 8.48 -7.76
C MET A 76 26.43 7.38 -7.91
N TYR A 77 27.20 7.15 -6.86
CA TYR A 77 28.24 6.13 -6.83
C TYR A 77 27.77 4.86 -6.12
N GLY A 78 27.05 5.03 -5.02
CA GLY A 78 26.41 3.96 -4.30
C GLY A 78 25.45 4.50 -3.27
N MET A 79 24.40 3.75 -3.01
CA MET A 79 23.48 3.99 -1.92
C MET A 79 23.07 2.67 -1.27
N GLN A 80 22.72 2.74 -0.01
CA GLN A 80 22.20 1.62 0.75
C GLN A 80 21.23 2.11 1.82
N THR A 81 20.22 1.33 2.07
CA THR A 81 19.36 1.43 3.25
C THR A 81 18.78 0.07 3.57
N GLU A 82 18.51 -0.18 4.84
CA GLU A 82 17.78 -1.35 5.29
C GLU A 82 16.46 -0.90 5.88
N ILE A 83 15.39 -1.63 5.64
CA ILE A 83 14.08 -1.36 6.23
C ILE A 83 13.83 -2.42 7.29
N GLU A 84 13.84 -1.99 8.55
CA GLU A 84 13.50 -2.84 9.70
C GLU A 84 12.02 -2.75 10.03
N TYR A 85 11.43 -3.88 10.43
CA TYR A 85 10.04 -3.98 10.86
C TYR A 85 9.83 -5.14 11.84
N ASP A 86 8.81 -5.01 12.68
CA ASP A 86 8.36 -6.07 13.59
C ASP A 86 7.56 -7.11 12.82
N ASP A 87 8.11 -8.30 12.65
CA ASP A 87 7.50 -9.40 11.89
C ASP A 87 6.36 -10.11 12.65
N THR A 88 6.06 -9.71 13.87
CA THR A 88 4.84 -10.11 14.58
C THR A 88 3.65 -9.20 14.22
N PHE A 89 3.91 -7.99 13.76
CA PHE A 89 2.90 -7.01 13.34
C PHE A 89 2.75 -6.88 11.83
N LEU A 90 3.85 -7.02 11.10
CA LEU A 90 3.90 -6.73 9.67
C LEU A 90 4.61 -7.88 8.93
N GLN A 91 4.15 -8.16 7.74
CA GLN A 91 4.78 -9.13 6.83
C GLN A 91 5.05 -8.48 5.48
N LEU A 92 6.30 -8.53 5.03
CA LEU A 92 6.62 -8.11 3.66
C LEU A 92 5.96 -9.05 2.64
N VAL A 93 5.26 -8.49 1.69
CA VAL A 93 4.77 -9.21 0.50
C VAL A 93 5.89 -9.20 -0.53
N GLU A 94 6.77 -10.19 -0.50
CA GLU A 94 8.02 -10.21 -1.28
C GLU A 94 7.79 -10.01 -2.79
N SER A 95 6.72 -10.60 -3.33
CA SER A 95 6.34 -10.44 -4.75
C SER A 95 5.93 -9.02 -5.14
N SER A 96 5.69 -8.15 -4.17
CA SER A 96 5.31 -6.75 -4.39
C SER A 96 6.49 -5.79 -4.46
N VAL A 97 7.70 -6.26 -4.12
CA VAL A 97 8.88 -5.39 -4.10
C VAL A 97 9.27 -5.00 -5.52
N MET A 98 9.13 -3.73 -5.80
CA MET A 98 9.55 -3.10 -7.05
C MET A 98 10.68 -2.13 -6.75
N THR A 99 11.73 -2.16 -7.55
CA THR A 99 12.89 -1.28 -7.40
C THR A 99 13.18 -0.54 -8.70
N ALA A 100 13.79 0.64 -8.60
CA ALA A 100 14.32 1.33 -9.76
C ALA A 100 15.42 0.52 -10.46
N SER A 101 15.67 0.85 -11.72
CA SER A 101 16.73 0.20 -12.50
C SER A 101 18.07 0.28 -11.79
N GLY A 102 18.77 -0.85 -11.71
CA GLY A 102 20.07 -0.95 -11.04
C GLY A 102 20.01 -1.11 -9.52
N ILE A 103 18.87 -0.88 -8.89
CA ILE A 103 18.69 -1.10 -7.45
C ILE A 103 18.35 -2.57 -7.20
N ARG A 104 19.05 -3.15 -6.25
CA ARG A 104 18.82 -4.54 -5.80
C ARG A 104 18.20 -4.54 -4.41
N TRP A 105 17.35 -5.50 -4.16
CA TRP A 105 16.83 -5.78 -2.83
C TRP A 105 17.11 -7.23 -2.43
N ASN A 106 17.19 -7.48 -1.13
CA ASN A 106 17.28 -8.84 -0.58
C ASN A 106 16.74 -8.87 0.85
N ASP A 107 16.09 -9.95 1.21
CA ASP A 107 15.68 -10.22 2.59
C ASP A 107 16.92 -10.55 3.43
N LEU A 108 17.07 -9.85 4.55
CA LEU A 108 18.16 -10.08 5.51
C LEU A 108 17.77 -11.07 6.60
N GLY A 109 16.53 -11.55 6.57
CA GLY A 109 16.01 -12.48 7.56
C GLY A 109 15.69 -11.82 8.91
N ARG A 110 15.49 -12.67 9.91
CA ARG A 110 15.14 -12.25 11.28
C ARG A 110 16.38 -11.77 12.05
N ARG A 111 16.18 -10.68 12.79
CA ARG A 111 17.17 -10.07 13.68
C ARG A 111 16.58 -9.88 15.08
N THR A 112 17.40 -9.40 16.01
CA THR A 112 16.92 -8.98 17.34
C THR A 112 15.97 -7.80 17.16
N GLY A 113 14.66 -8.00 17.39
CA GLY A 113 13.64 -6.96 17.27
C GLY A 113 12.77 -6.99 16.03
N GLY A 114 12.98 -7.96 15.10
CA GLY A 114 12.13 -8.09 13.92
C GLY A 114 12.81 -8.69 12.70
N ARG A 115 12.42 -8.26 11.53
CA ARG A 115 13.05 -8.58 10.24
C ARG A 115 13.54 -7.32 9.55
N ALA A 116 14.45 -7.51 8.61
CA ALA A 116 14.88 -6.42 7.74
C ALA A 116 15.09 -6.93 6.31
N PHE A 117 14.96 -6.03 5.36
CA PHE A 117 15.44 -6.20 3.99
C PHE A 117 16.21 -4.97 3.57
N TYR A 118 17.14 -5.13 2.64
CA TYR A 118 17.91 -4.00 2.16
C TYR A 118 17.59 -3.65 0.71
N LEU A 119 17.86 -2.38 0.39
CA LEU A 119 17.86 -1.80 -0.95
C LEU A 119 19.22 -1.19 -1.18
N ASN A 120 19.91 -1.57 -2.25
CA ASN A 120 21.21 -1.03 -2.56
C ASN A 120 21.42 -0.78 -4.06
N PHE A 121 22.29 0.16 -4.34
CA PHE A 121 22.79 0.49 -5.66
C PHE A 121 24.31 0.69 -5.60
N VAL A 122 25.03 0.20 -6.59
CA VAL A 122 26.47 0.46 -6.77
C VAL A 122 26.74 0.70 -8.24
N SER A 123 27.34 1.84 -8.56
CA SER A 123 27.80 2.15 -9.91
C SER A 123 29.15 1.51 -10.18
N PHE A 124 29.23 0.70 -11.23
CA PHE A 124 30.50 0.15 -11.73
C PHE A 124 31.16 1.01 -12.82
N LYS A 125 30.54 2.14 -13.17
CA LYS A 125 30.97 3.02 -14.26
C LYS A 125 31.59 4.34 -13.78
N GLY A 126 31.82 4.46 -12.47
CA GLY A 126 32.34 5.70 -11.89
C GLY A 126 31.30 6.78 -11.65
N GLY A 127 30.09 6.36 -11.37
CA GLY A 127 28.92 7.20 -11.10
C GLY A 127 27.89 7.13 -12.22
N GLU A 128 26.62 7.15 -11.85
CA GLU A 128 25.47 7.25 -12.76
C GLU A 128 24.69 8.52 -12.42
N SER A 129 24.29 9.29 -13.45
CA SER A 129 23.53 10.52 -13.22
C SER A 129 22.14 10.20 -12.69
N TRP A 130 21.84 10.70 -11.49
CA TRP A 130 20.54 10.57 -10.86
C TRP A 130 19.86 11.92 -10.76
N GLU A 131 18.53 11.90 -10.95
CA GLU A 131 17.69 13.05 -10.69
C GLU A 131 17.73 13.40 -9.19
N PRO A 132 17.44 14.67 -8.83
CA PRO A 132 17.44 15.10 -7.42
C PRO A 132 16.40 14.36 -6.57
N GLU A 133 15.40 13.78 -7.21
CA GLU A 133 14.39 12.93 -6.58
C GLU A 133 14.23 11.63 -7.36
N VAL A 134 14.46 10.51 -6.70
CA VAL A 134 14.38 9.17 -7.30
C VAL A 134 13.54 8.24 -6.42
N LEU A 135 12.51 7.63 -6.99
CA LEU A 135 11.84 6.51 -6.35
C LEU A 135 12.81 5.32 -6.32
N VAL A 136 13.33 5.00 -5.15
CA VAL A 136 14.25 3.87 -4.93
C VAL A 136 13.52 2.54 -5.07
N GLY A 137 12.33 2.46 -4.50
CA GLY A 137 11.47 1.29 -4.62
C GLY A 137 10.14 1.47 -3.92
N SER A 138 9.25 0.51 -4.15
CA SER A 138 7.99 0.38 -3.44
C SER A 138 7.74 -1.09 -3.09
N PHE A 139 7.00 -1.31 -2.01
CA PHE A 139 6.68 -2.64 -1.52
C PHE A 139 5.39 -2.62 -0.70
N GLN A 140 4.80 -3.80 -0.51
CA GLN A 140 3.59 -3.95 0.28
C GLN A 140 3.89 -4.68 1.59
N MET A 141 3.23 -4.21 2.65
CA MET A 141 3.26 -4.82 3.97
C MET A 141 1.86 -5.30 4.32
N LYS A 142 1.74 -6.58 4.66
CA LYS A 142 0.50 -7.15 5.22
C LYS A 142 0.49 -6.95 6.72
N VAL A 143 -0.60 -6.44 7.25
CA VAL A 143 -0.81 -6.24 8.69
C VAL A 143 -1.20 -7.57 9.33
N LEU A 144 -0.41 -8.05 10.28
CA LEU A 144 -0.62 -9.30 11.03
C LEU A 144 -1.11 -9.04 12.45
N GLY A 145 -0.61 -7.94 13.07
CA GLY A 145 -0.92 -7.58 14.46
C GLY A 145 -2.42 -7.32 14.65
N THR A 146 -2.92 -7.63 15.84
CA THR A 146 -4.33 -7.42 16.19
C THR A 146 -4.61 -6.04 16.75
N SER A 147 -3.65 -5.45 17.46
CA SER A 147 -3.72 -4.07 17.95
C SER A 147 -2.34 -3.60 18.39
N GLY A 148 -2.05 -2.32 18.29
CA GLY A 148 -0.80 -1.71 18.72
C GLY A 148 -0.20 -0.80 17.68
N VAL A 149 1.08 -0.49 17.85
CA VAL A 149 1.83 0.40 16.96
C VAL A 149 3.08 -0.34 16.50
N SER A 150 3.30 -0.38 15.20
CA SER A 150 4.52 -0.89 14.59
C SER A 150 5.16 0.20 13.72
N ARG A 151 6.44 0.06 13.43
CA ARG A 151 7.18 1.00 12.59
C ARG A 151 7.94 0.26 11.50
N LEU A 152 8.01 0.91 10.35
CA LEU A 152 8.96 0.60 9.29
C LEU A 152 10.06 1.65 9.40
N THR A 153 11.25 1.22 9.76
CA THR A 153 12.35 2.12 10.09
C THR A 153 13.51 1.90 9.13
N PRO A 154 13.90 2.90 8.32
CA PRO A 154 15.16 2.86 7.61
C PRO A 154 16.30 2.85 8.63
N VAL A 155 17.29 2.01 8.40
CA VAL A 155 18.51 1.93 9.19
C VAL A 155 19.70 1.66 8.27
N ASN A 156 20.91 1.88 8.76
CA ASN A 156 22.14 1.70 7.99
C ASN A 156 22.11 2.44 6.65
N THR A 157 21.50 3.62 6.67
CA THR A 157 21.31 4.50 5.52
C THR A 157 22.61 5.16 5.13
N MET A 158 23.00 5.05 3.85
CA MET A 158 24.26 5.58 3.36
C MET A 158 24.19 5.97 1.88
N VAL A 159 24.82 7.08 1.53
CA VAL A 159 25.16 7.45 0.15
C VAL A 159 26.68 7.63 0.08
N SER A 160 27.36 6.84 -0.76
CA SER A 160 28.82 6.82 -0.81
C SER A 160 29.40 7.96 -1.65
N THR A 161 30.58 8.45 -1.25
CA THR A 161 31.42 9.35 -2.05
C THR A 161 32.01 8.63 -3.27
N GLN A 162 32.61 9.43 -4.20
CA GLN A 162 33.17 8.89 -5.45
C GLN A 162 34.27 7.86 -5.23
N ASP A 163 35.09 8.05 -4.23
CA ASP A 163 36.18 7.14 -3.87
C ASP A 163 35.74 5.92 -3.08
N GLY A 164 34.47 5.92 -2.63
CA GLY A 164 33.91 4.85 -1.77
C GLY A 164 34.51 4.83 -0.36
N MET A 165 35.33 5.80 0.01
CA MET A 165 36.01 5.86 1.32
C MET A 165 35.23 6.67 2.34
N GLY A 166 34.32 7.54 1.87
CA GLY A 166 33.46 8.38 2.68
C GLY A 166 32.00 8.20 2.34
N ARG A 167 31.17 8.96 3.05
CA ARG A 167 29.71 9.03 2.82
C ARG A 167 29.26 10.48 2.79
N TYR A 168 28.23 10.76 2.01
CA TYR A 168 27.51 12.02 2.08
C TYR A 168 26.61 12.06 3.30
N ALA A 169 26.22 13.27 3.74
CA ALA A 169 25.20 13.43 4.77
C ALA A 169 23.88 12.84 4.26
N ALA A 170 23.25 12.01 5.09
CA ALA A 170 21.97 11.38 4.77
C ALA A 170 21.08 11.32 6.01
N GLU A 171 19.82 11.67 5.83
CA GLU A 171 18.75 11.57 6.85
C GLU A 171 17.69 10.59 6.37
N ASP A 172 16.87 10.11 7.28
CA ASP A 172 15.76 9.22 7.00
C ASP A 172 14.57 9.47 7.96
N ASN A 173 13.43 8.89 7.61
CA ASN A 173 12.22 8.91 8.43
C ASN A 173 11.57 7.53 8.49
N ALA A 174 10.84 7.25 9.55
CA ALA A 174 10.06 6.02 9.69
C ALA A 174 8.60 6.22 9.26
N VAL A 175 7.96 5.12 8.84
CA VAL A 175 6.49 5.02 8.71
C VAL A 175 5.94 4.32 9.95
N THR A 176 5.00 4.96 10.61
CA THR A 176 4.27 4.40 11.75
C THR A 176 2.97 3.76 11.28
N VAL A 177 2.75 2.50 11.66
CA VAL A 177 1.52 1.75 11.39
C VAL A 177 0.78 1.55 12.70
N ILE A 178 -0.39 2.15 12.82
CA ILE A 178 -1.28 2.01 13.97
C ILE A 178 -2.30 0.93 13.63
N VAL A 179 -2.19 -0.21 14.27
CA VAL A 179 -3.13 -1.33 14.10
C VAL A 179 -4.21 -1.23 15.17
N SER A 180 -5.46 -1.11 14.74
CA SER A 180 -6.60 -1.03 15.63
C SER A 180 -7.62 -2.09 15.24
N THR A 181 -8.11 -2.80 16.25
CA THR A 181 -9.25 -3.70 16.10
C THR A 181 -10.59 -3.01 16.37
N GLU A 182 -10.58 -1.79 16.93
CA GLU A 182 -11.82 -1.05 17.17
C GLU A 182 -12.31 -0.42 15.86
N CYS A 183 -13.52 -0.81 15.49
CA CYS A 183 -14.22 -0.33 14.30
C CYS A 183 -15.46 0.45 14.75
N THR A 184 -15.70 1.59 14.13
CA THR A 184 -16.94 2.35 14.33
C THR A 184 -17.98 1.87 13.33
N VAL A 185 -19.12 1.38 13.83
CA VAL A 185 -20.29 1.06 13.01
C VAL A 185 -21.31 2.18 13.18
N SER A 186 -21.52 2.94 12.13
CA SER A 186 -22.53 4.01 12.07
C SER A 186 -23.81 3.50 11.43
N PHE A 187 -24.95 4.09 11.81
CA PHE A 187 -26.26 3.73 11.27
C PHE A 187 -26.90 4.95 10.63
N GLU A 188 -27.10 4.88 9.31
CA GLU A 188 -27.83 5.89 8.57
C GLU A 188 -29.28 5.47 8.42
N SER A 189 -30.16 6.07 9.20
CA SER A 189 -31.56 5.68 9.27
C SER A 189 -32.42 6.11 8.07
N ASN A 190 -31.87 6.89 7.13
CA ASN A 190 -32.55 7.32 5.89
C ASN A 190 -33.95 7.91 6.13
N GLY A 191 -34.05 8.83 7.09
CA GLY A 191 -35.30 9.51 7.45
C GLY A 191 -36.14 8.79 8.51
N GLY A 192 -35.60 7.75 9.12
CA GLY A 192 -36.13 7.18 10.39
C GLY A 192 -35.57 7.90 11.62
N THR A 193 -35.93 7.43 12.80
CA THR A 193 -35.37 7.89 14.08
C THR A 193 -33.88 7.55 14.15
N ASP A 194 -33.10 8.40 14.82
CA ASP A 194 -31.66 8.23 14.97
C ASP A 194 -31.30 6.91 15.68
N VAL A 195 -30.23 6.27 15.21
CA VAL A 195 -29.65 5.06 15.78
C VAL A 195 -28.21 5.37 16.16
N PRO A 196 -27.80 5.19 17.44
CA PRO A 196 -26.46 5.49 17.88
C PRO A 196 -25.43 4.55 17.25
N SER A 197 -24.26 5.07 16.96
CA SER A 197 -23.13 4.26 16.50
C SER A 197 -22.65 3.28 17.58
N GLN A 198 -22.01 2.20 17.15
CA GLN A 198 -21.42 1.19 18.03
C GLN A 198 -19.91 1.10 17.76
N ILE A 199 -19.14 0.85 18.81
CA ILE A 199 -17.74 0.44 18.69
C ILE A 199 -17.72 -1.09 18.77
N VAL A 200 -17.17 -1.74 17.75
CA VAL A 200 -17.14 -3.19 17.58
C VAL A 200 -15.71 -3.60 17.23
N HIS A 201 -15.24 -4.72 17.76
CA HIS A 201 -13.90 -5.19 17.37
C HIS A 201 -13.93 -5.84 15.99
N TYR A 202 -12.81 -5.72 15.29
CA TYR A 202 -12.60 -6.40 14.00
C TYR A 202 -12.84 -7.91 14.13
N GLY A 203 -13.68 -8.45 13.29
CA GLY A 203 -14.06 -9.86 13.32
C GLY A 203 -15.28 -10.18 14.20
N ASP A 204 -15.75 -9.22 14.99
CA ASP A 204 -16.95 -9.39 15.82
C ASP A 204 -18.23 -9.01 15.06
N LYS A 205 -19.36 -9.48 15.57
CA LYS A 205 -20.69 -9.15 15.05
C LYS A 205 -21.20 -7.84 15.64
N VAL A 206 -21.91 -7.08 14.83
CA VAL A 206 -22.65 -5.90 15.29
C VAL A 206 -23.86 -6.32 16.10
N LYS A 207 -24.06 -5.73 17.28
CA LYS A 207 -25.30 -5.93 18.01
C LYS A 207 -26.44 -5.27 17.24
N LYS A 208 -27.48 -6.06 16.89
CA LYS A 208 -28.65 -5.51 16.20
C LYS A 208 -29.25 -4.38 17.04
N PRO A 209 -29.33 -3.14 16.50
CA PRO A 209 -29.97 -2.04 17.19
C PRO A 209 -31.51 -2.24 17.29
N ALA A 210 -32.16 -1.46 18.14
CA ALA A 210 -33.62 -1.35 18.07
C ALA A 210 -34.01 -0.79 16.70
N ASP A 211 -35.07 -1.33 16.12
CA ASP A 211 -35.53 -0.90 14.82
C ASP A 211 -35.96 0.59 14.88
N PRO A 212 -35.40 1.47 14.06
CA PRO A 212 -35.87 2.84 13.98
C PRO A 212 -37.28 2.94 13.44
N THR A 213 -37.96 4.04 13.68
CA THR A 213 -39.31 4.28 13.19
C THR A 213 -39.35 5.37 12.15
N ARG A 214 -40.16 5.17 11.10
CA ARG A 214 -40.46 6.15 10.05
C ARG A 214 -41.92 6.13 9.70
N LYS A 215 -42.57 7.29 9.81
CA LYS A 215 -44.02 7.39 9.59
C LYS A 215 -44.41 6.95 8.17
N GLY A 216 -45.31 5.97 8.08
CA GLY A 216 -45.79 5.43 6.80
C GLY A 216 -44.86 4.39 6.15
N TYR A 217 -43.82 3.95 6.85
CA TYR A 217 -42.87 2.97 6.35
C TYR A 217 -42.58 1.89 7.38
N HIS A 218 -42.14 0.73 6.93
CA HIS A 218 -41.54 -0.31 7.80
C HIS A 218 -40.12 -0.61 7.35
N LEU A 219 -39.26 -0.96 8.32
CA LEU A 219 -37.85 -1.26 8.04
C LEU A 219 -37.73 -2.63 7.37
N GLU A 220 -37.13 -2.71 6.18
CA GLU A 220 -36.84 -3.98 5.50
C GLU A 220 -35.50 -4.57 5.96
N GLY A 221 -34.62 -3.75 6.47
CA GLY A 221 -33.33 -4.14 7.01
C GLY A 221 -32.26 -3.09 6.85
N TRP A 222 -31.06 -3.51 7.25
CA TRP A 222 -29.84 -2.72 7.15
C TRP A 222 -28.98 -3.27 6.03
N TYR A 223 -28.25 -2.38 5.34
CA TYR A 223 -27.43 -2.71 4.17
C TYR A 223 -26.05 -2.09 4.32
N SER A 224 -25.01 -2.81 3.88
CA SER A 224 -23.60 -2.37 3.99
C SER A 224 -23.19 -1.36 2.93
N ASN A 225 -23.99 -1.18 1.89
CA ASN A 225 -23.71 -0.24 0.80
C ASN A 225 -24.84 0.77 0.57
N LEU A 226 -24.48 1.92 0.00
CA LEU A 226 -25.42 3.01 -0.26
C LEU A 226 -26.54 2.62 -1.25
N ASP A 227 -26.22 1.74 -2.20
CA ASP A 227 -27.17 1.24 -3.20
C ASP A 227 -28.15 0.21 -2.63
N ARG A 228 -27.95 -0.20 -1.37
CA ARG A 228 -28.79 -1.16 -0.65
C ARG A 228 -28.99 -2.49 -1.38
N THR A 229 -27.92 -2.98 -1.97
CA THR A 229 -27.86 -4.29 -2.66
C THR A 229 -27.29 -5.39 -1.77
N GLU A 230 -26.50 -5.03 -0.73
CA GLU A 230 -25.84 -5.94 0.19
C GLU A 230 -26.50 -5.84 1.56
N LYS A 231 -27.47 -6.71 1.81
CA LYS A 231 -28.19 -6.74 3.09
C LYS A 231 -27.26 -7.28 4.17
N TRP A 232 -27.18 -6.54 5.29
CA TRP A 232 -26.43 -6.95 6.47
C TRP A 232 -27.20 -7.96 7.30
N ASP A 233 -26.55 -9.08 7.59
CA ASP A 233 -27.08 -10.10 8.49
C ASP A 233 -26.35 -10.01 9.83
N PHE A 234 -27.07 -9.57 10.88
CA PHE A 234 -26.50 -9.42 12.22
C PHE A 234 -26.11 -10.75 12.88
N ASP A 235 -26.60 -11.88 12.37
CA ASP A 235 -26.31 -13.21 12.91
C ASP A 235 -25.08 -13.86 12.28
N THR A 236 -24.69 -13.45 11.08
CA THR A 236 -23.59 -14.06 10.34
C THR A 236 -22.48 -13.11 9.97
N ASP A 237 -22.80 -11.84 9.65
CA ASP A 237 -21.80 -10.89 9.19
C ASP A 237 -20.93 -10.35 10.32
N VAL A 238 -19.65 -10.16 10.01
CA VAL A 238 -18.64 -9.65 10.94
C VAL A 238 -18.01 -8.35 10.42
N VAL A 239 -17.65 -7.49 11.35
CA VAL A 239 -17.04 -6.19 11.04
C VAL A 239 -15.61 -6.37 10.56
N LYS A 240 -15.28 -5.79 9.41
CA LYS A 240 -13.93 -5.83 8.80
C LYS A 240 -13.29 -4.46 8.65
N GLY A 241 -13.78 -3.46 9.38
CA GLY A 241 -13.35 -2.07 9.33
C GLY A 241 -14.47 -1.13 9.73
N ASN A 242 -14.23 0.18 9.68
CA ASN A 242 -15.30 1.15 9.89
C ASN A 242 -16.38 0.96 8.83
N LEU A 243 -17.64 0.94 9.28
CA LEU A 243 -18.78 0.57 8.47
C LEU A 243 -19.93 1.54 8.69
N THR A 244 -20.66 1.87 7.63
CA THR A 244 -21.96 2.54 7.73
C THR A 244 -23.03 1.58 7.23
N LEU A 245 -24.03 1.30 8.08
CA LEU A 245 -25.20 0.53 7.73
C LEU A 245 -26.35 1.46 7.38
N TYR A 246 -26.96 1.23 6.23
CA TYR A 246 -28.03 2.06 5.67
C TYR A 246 -29.39 1.37 5.83
N ALA A 247 -30.35 2.05 6.45
CA ALA A 247 -31.70 1.54 6.54
C ALA A 247 -32.39 1.54 5.16
N ASN A 248 -33.05 0.45 4.83
CA ASN A 248 -33.98 0.36 3.72
C ASN A 248 -35.41 0.29 4.22
N TRP A 249 -36.29 1.07 3.60
CA TRP A 249 -37.66 1.25 4.01
C TRP A 249 -38.61 0.83 2.89
N ALA A 250 -39.64 0.05 3.22
CA ALA A 250 -40.77 -0.16 2.36
C ALA A 250 -41.97 0.65 2.85
N GLU A 251 -42.78 1.13 1.93
CA GLU A 251 -44.01 1.81 2.27
C GLU A 251 -44.90 0.89 3.08
N GLY A 252 -45.40 1.38 4.21
CA GLY A 252 -46.38 0.65 5.01
C GLY A 252 -47.64 0.45 4.17
N ALA A 253 -48.07 -0.77 3.94
CA ALA A 253 -49.30 -1.05 3.25
C ALA A 253 -50.44 -0.36 4.00
N ALA A 254 -50.98 0.72 3.45
CA ALA A 254 -52.32 1.16 3.81
C ALA A 254 -53.22 -0.01 3.48
N GLY A 255 -53.78 -0.68 4.53
CA GLY A 255 -54.49 -1.93 4.51
C GLY A 255 -55.15 -2.30 3.17
N GLY A 256 -54.55 -3.19 2.43
CA GLY A 256 -55.04 -3.66 1.14
C GLY A 256 -54.41 -4.99 0.77
N SER A 257 -55.24 -5.99 0.81
CA SER A 257 -55.02 -7.41 0.59
C SER A 257 -54.08 -7.82 -0.57
N GLY A 258 -53.13 -8.70 -0.28
CA GLY A 258 -52.97 -10.00 -0.96
C GLY A 258 -52.42 -10.07 -2.39
N VAL A 259 -52.24 -8.99 -3.16
CA VAL A 259 -51.85 -9.11 -4.57
C VAL A 259 -50.36 -8.72 -4.83
N TRP A 260 -49.73 -8.05 -3.91
CA TRP A 260 -48.37 -7.52 -4.10
C TRP A 260 -47.24 -8.57 -4.04
N TRP A 261 -47.50 -9.76 -3.48
CA TRP A 261 -46.53 -10.86 -3.42
C TRP A 261 -46.20 -11.45 -4.81
N LEU A 262 -47.13 -11.41 -5.76
CA LEU A 262 -46.94 -11.96 -7.10
C LEU A 262 -46.17 -10.98 -8.03
N ILE A 263 -46.30 -9.67 -7.80
CA ILE A 263 -45.57 -8.66 -8.57
C ILE A 263 -44.14 -8.51 -8.03
N GLY A 264 -43.95 -8.56 -6.70
CA GLY A 264 -42.61 -8.50 -6.08
C GLY A 264 -41.70 -9.67 -6.49
N GLY A 265 -42.23 -10.87 -6.60
CA GLY A 265 -41.46 -12.04 -7.02
C GLY A 265 -40.95 -11.97 -8.46
N ALA A 266 -41.74 -11.45 -9.40
CA ALA A 266 -41.34 -11.32 -10.81
C ALA A 266 -40.30 -10.21 -11.01
N VAL A 267 -40.43 -9.10 -10.26
CA VAL A 267 -39.45 -7.97 -10.28
C VAL A 267 -38.13 -8.40 -9.66
N LEU A 268 -38.16 -9.16 -8.56
CA LEU A 268 -36.96 -9.69 -7.91
C LEU A 268 -36.19 -10.64 -8.83
N LEU A 269 -36.90 -11.52 -9.57
CA LEU A 269 -36.27 -12.43 -10.53
C LEU A 269 -35.63 -11.69 -11.71
N ALA A 270 -36.26 -10.64 -12.21
CA ALA A 270 -35.72 -9.81 -13.29
C ALA A 270 -34.49 -9.01 -12.83
N LEU A 271 -34.50 -8.48 -11.60
CA LEU A 271 -33.37 -7.77 -10.99
C LEU A 271 -32.19 -8.71 -10.70
N LEU A 272 -32.44 -9.95 -10.26
CA LEU A 272 -31.42 -10.97 -10.08
C LEU A 272 -30.76 -11.38 -11.42
N LEU A 273 -31.54 -11.49 -12.49
CA LEU A 273 -31.00 -11.74 -13.83
C LEU A 273 -30.17 -10.56 -14.36
N LEU A 274 -30.62 -9.32 -14.14
CA LEU A 274 -29.89 -8.12 -14.49
C LEU A 274 -28.61 -7.97 -13.66
N LEU A 275 -28.69 -8.25 -12.38
CA LEU A 275 -27.52 -8.25 -11.47
C LEU A 275 -26.51 -9.32 -11.86
N LEU A 276 -26.97 -10.51 -12.24
CA LEU A 276 -26.11 -11.59 -12.75
C LEU A 276 -25.39 -11.18 -14.03
N LEU A 277 -26.07 -10.49 -14.95
CA LEU A 277 -25.48 -9.93 -16.16
C LEU A 277 -24.47 -8.82 -15.86
N LEU A 278 -24.72 -7.97 -14.86
CA LEU A 278 -23.81 -6.92 -14.43
C LEU A 278 -22.58 -7.47 -13.67
N LEU A 279 -22.75 -8.55 -12.90
CA LEU A 279 -21.68 -9.24 -12.17
C LEU A 279 -20.79 -10.07 -13.10
N LEU A 280 -21.34 -10.58 -14.21
CA LEU A 280 -20.60 -11.31 -15.24
C LEU A 280 -19.87 -10.39 -16.23
N GLY A 281 -20.19 -9.10 -16.22
CA GLY A 281 -19.59 -8.10 -17.10
C GLY A 281 -18.12 -7.88 -16.79
N LYS A 282 -17.25 -8.29 -17.70
CA LYS A 282 -15.84 -7.91 -17.67
C LYS A 282 -15.72 -6.43 -18.01
N LYS A 283 -14.95 -5.68 -17.22
CA LYS A 283 -14.56 -4.30 -17.56
C LYS A 283 -13.18 -4.32 -18.18
N ARG A 284 -12.99 -3.54 -19.24
CA ARG A 284 -11.66 -3.31 -19.80
C ARG A 284 -10.95 -2.23 -18.96
N VAL A 285 -9.75 -2.55 -18.56
CA VAL A 285 -8.83 -1.60 -17.95
C VAL A 285 -7.80 -1.26 -19.02
N HIS A 286 -7.78 -0.01 -19.40
CA HIS A 286 -6.81 0.56 -20.32
C HIS A 286 -5.66 1.20 -19.50
N PHE A 287 -4.42 0.88 -19.89
CA PHE A 287 -3.23 1.37 -19.19
C PHE A 287 -2.62 2.53 -19.96
N GLU A 288 -2.67 3.72 -19.37
CA GLU A 288 -1.98 4.88 -19.91
C GLU A 288 -0.56 4.97 -19.32
N THR A 289 0.43 4.67 -20.13
CA THR A 289 1.83 4.49 -19.68
C THR A 289 2.66 5.77 -19.70
N ASN A 290 2.06 6.90 -20.06
CA ASN A 290 2.71 8.23 -20.11
C ASN A 290 4.08 8.21 -20.84
N GLY A 291 4.11 7.51 -21.98
CA GLY A 291 5.30 7.41 -22.82
C GLY A 291 6.27 6.30 -22.41
N GLY A 292 5.87 5.40 -21.54
CA GLY A 292 6.51 4.09 -21.31
C GLY A 292 6.07 3.05 -22.36
N THR A 293 6.54 1.82 -22.22
CA THR A 293 6.10 0.70 -23.07
C THR A 293 4.59 0.54 -23.04
N ALA A 294 3.97 0.40 -24.22
CA ALA A 294 2.54 0.16 -24.31
C ALA A 294 2.16 -1.18 -23.66
N LEU A 295 1.07 -1.19 -22.92
CA LEU A 295 0.50 -2.39 -22.32
C LEU A 295 -0.83 -2.71 -23.01
N GLU A 296 -1.14 -3.99 -23.09
CA GLU A 296 -2.42 -4.43 -23.61
C GLU A 296 -3.54 -4.22 -22.59
N ASP A 297 -4.74 -3.93 -23.07
CA ASP A 297 -5.93 -3.80 -22.24
C ASP A 297 -6.26 -5.13 -21.57
N VAL A 298 -6.54 -5.07 -20.28
CA VAL A 298 -6.93 -6.25 -19.50
C VAL A 298 -8.43 -6.22 -19.20
N SER A 299 -9.09 -7.34 -19.43
CA SER A 299 -10.50 -7.52 -19.10
C SER A 299 -10.63 -8.20 -17.74
N VAL A 300 -11.11 -7.46 -16.74
CA VAL A 300 -11.25 -7.93 -15.35
C VAL A 300 -12.71 -7.91 -14.89
N ARG A 301 -13.06 -8.79 -13.96
CA ARG A 301 -14.33 -8.75 -13.24
C ARG A 301 -14.21 -7.83 -12.03
N ARG A 302 -15.34 -7.35 -11.54
CA ARG A 302 -15.38 -6.55 -10.31
C ARG A 302 -14.86 -7.39 -9.13
N GLY A 303 -13.83 -6.89 -8.45
CA GLY A 303 -13.17 -7.55 -7.33
C GLY A 303 -11.95 -8.40 -7.69
N ASP A 304 -11.68 -8.62 -8.99
CA ASP A 304 -10.46 -9.26 -9.40
C ASP A 304 -9.27 -8.30 -9.17
N VAL A 305 -8.18 -8.87 -8.71
CA VAL A 305 -6.89 -8.17 -8.68
C VAL A 305 -6.27 -8.28 -10.07
N ILE A 306 -5.86 -7.17 -10.64
CA ILE A 306 -5.05 -7.19 -11.85
C ILE A 306 -3.71 -7.82 -11.44
N GLY A 307 -3.41 -9.02 -11.97
CA GLY A 307 -2.14 -9.70 -11.72
C GLY A 307 -0.94 -8.84 -12.13
N GLU A 308 0.27 -9.35 -11.95
CA GLU A 308 1.50 -8.63 -12.26
C GLU A 308 1.41 -7.89 -13.60
N VAL A 309 1.37 -6.57 -13.51
CA VAL A 309 1.49 -5.71 -14.69
C VAL A 309 2.98 -5.70 -15.04
N MET A 310 3.32 -6.13 -16.25
CA MET A 310 4.72 -6.20 -16.71
C MET A 310 5.47 -4.91 -16.42
N THR A 311 6.76 -5.06 -16.11
CA THR A 311 7.68 -3.95 -15.81
C THR A 311 7.67 -2.93 -16.94
N LEU A 312 7.17 -1.73 -16.66
CA LEU A 312 7.23 -0.61 -17.60
C LEU A 312 8.67 -0.11 -17.71
N MET A 313 9.10 0.07 -18.96
CA MET A 313 10.41 0.66 -19.24
C MET A 313 10.20 2.03 -19.89
N LYS A 314 10.75 3.06 -19.26
CA LYS A 314 10.92 4.40 -19.85
C LYS A 314 12.32 4.87 -19.56
N PRO A 315 13.19 5.14 -20.54
CA PRO A 315 14.55 5.60 -20.30
C PRO A 315 14.57 6.84 -19.41
N GLY A 316 15.36 6.79 -18.32
CA GLY A 316 15.53 7.91 -17.40
C GLY A 316 14.39 8.14 -16.42
N ALA A 317 13.45 7.21 -16.28
CA ALA A 317 12.33 7.33 -15.36
C ALA A 317 12.08 6.03 -14.58
N VAL A 318 11.44 6.16 -13.43
CA VAL A 318 11.03 5.04 -12.57
C VAL A 318 9.53 5.09 -12.41
N ILE A 319 8.88 3.93 -12.37
CA ILE A 319 7.44 3.87 -12.15
C ILE A 319 7.12 4.22 -10.68
N GLY A 320 6.29 5.24 -10.48
CA GLY A 320 5.84 5.68 -9.16
C GLY A 320 4.61 4.92 -8.65
N GLY A 321 3.94 4.19 -9.51
CA GLY A 321 2.72 3.43 -9.23
C GLY A 321 1.69 3.56 -10.33
N TRP A 322 0.57 2.85 -10.15
CA TRP A 322 -0.60 2.96 -10.99
C TRP A 322 -1.67 3.79 -10.30
N PHE A 323 -2.36 4.63 -11.06
CA PHE A 323 -3.37 5.54 -10.55
C PHE A 323 -4.64 5.43 -11.39
N ALA A 324 -5.79 5.49 -10.75
CA ALA A 324 -7.09 5.38 -11.40
C ALA A 324 -7.56 6.67 -12.08
N ASP A 325 -6.81 7.77 -11.92
CA ASP A 325 -7.15 9.09 -12.49
C ASP A 325 -5.93 9.77 -13.14
N LYS A 326 -6.21 10.70 -14.07
CA LYS A 326 -5.17 11.49 -14.76
C LYS A 326 -4.41 12.44 -13.85
N ALA A 327 -4.97 12.80 -12.69
CA ALA A 327 -4.35 13.69 -11.72
C ALA A 327 -3.36 12.95 -10.81
N LEU A 328 -3.24 11.62 -10.94
CA LEU A 328 -2.38 10.73 -10.14
C LEU A 328 -2.69 10.86 -8.63
N THR A 329 -3.95 10.95 -8.28
CA THR A 329 -4.42 11.15 -6.89
C THR A 329 -5.11 9.94 -6.30
N LYS A 330 -5.51 8.97 -7.14
CA LYS A 330 -6.20 7.73 -6.73
C LYS A 330 -5.34 6.52 -7.13
N PRO A 331 -4.55 5.97 -6.21
CA PRO A 331 -3.72 4.77 -6.46
C PRO A 331 -4.56 3.52 -6.71
#